data_73dfbf12605770dde5160e7a16cad567
#
_entry.id   73dfbf12605770dde5160e7a16cad567
#
_cell.length_a   1.000
_cell.length_b   1.000
_cell.length_c   1.000
_cell.angle_alpha   90.00
_cell.angle_beta   90.00
_cell.angle_gamma   90.00
#
_symmetry.space_group_name_H-M   'P 1'
#
loop_
_entity.id
_entity.type
_entity.pdbx_description
1 polymer ?
#
loop_
_entity_poly.entity_id
_entity_poly.type
_entity_poly.pdbx_seq_one_letter_code
_entity_poly.pdbx_strand_id
1 'polypeptide(L)'
;MFTDTNTQKPSTPTHALDVRRVESYVQTDVLLFTEKKWRTNTMAEQEVKLMKGNEALAHAAIRCGVDGYFGYPITPQTEIIETLAEEKPWETTGMVVVQAESEVASINMVYGGGGCGKKVMTSSSSPGVALMQEGISYMAGAGVPGLIVDVQRGGPGLGTIQPSQSDYFQATRGGGNGDYYVIVLAPNSVQEMADFVDLSFTLSFKYRIPAMILSDGVIGQMMEKVVLPPMKPRRTEEEIIKECPWASTGRVGMRDPLVITSLELKPEIMEVRNLRLQEKYRQIKANEVRYETKFMEDAEYMIVAFGSAARIAEKTIELARAEGIKVGLFRPITLWPFPEKEIKEAAKNLKGILVAEINAGMMIEDVRLAVDGAVKCAHYGRLGGIVPEPEEMVKALKEEFK
;
A
#
# COMPACT_ATOMS: atom_id res chain seq x y z
N MET A 1 22.37 59.01 46.73
CA MET A 1 22.44 59.49 45.35
C MET A 1 22.58 58.26 44.43
N PHE A 2 21.49 57.76 43.92
CA PHE A 2 21.46 57.11 42.63
C PHE A 2 19.98 56.88 42.25
N THR A 3 19.68 57.41 41.11
CA THR A 3 18.39 57.66 40.54
C THR A 3 17.73 56.40 39.95
N ASP A 4 16.43 56.36 40.04
CA ASP A 4 15.50 55.47 39.35
C ASP A 4 15.83 55.24 37.87
N THR A 5 15.75 53.96 37.42
CA THR A 5 15.58 53.63 36.02
C THR A 5 14.43 52.62 35.84
N ASN A 6 13.47 53.17 35.19
CA ASN A 6 12.24 52.61 34.62
C ASN A 6 12.47 51.30 33.88
N THR A 7 11.90 50.19 34.34
CA THR A 7 11.82 48.92 33.59
C THR A 7 10.49 48.84 32.86
N GLN A 8 10.48 49.19 31.60
CA GLN A 8 9.42 48.82 30.66
C GLN A 8 9.48 47.33 30.36
N LYS A 9 8.40 46.59 30.65
CA LYS A 9 8.18 45.24 30.20
C LYS A 9 7.93 45.26 28.68
N PRO A 10 8.52 44.33 27.89
CA PRO A 10 8.17 44.18 26.48
C PRO A 10 6.78 43.53 26.35
N SER A 11 5.90 44.19 25.61
CA SER A 11 4.61 43.66 25.19
C SER A 11 4.81 42.52 24.18
N THR A 12 4.35 41.30 24.49
CA THR A 12 4.24 40.18 23.58
C THR A 12 3.17 40.47 22.50
N PRO A 13 3.50 40.38 21.23
CA PRO A 13 2.47 40.40 20.19
C PRO A 13 1.81 39.03 20.14
N THR A 14 0.57 38.96 20.59
CA THR A 14 -0.34 37.86 20.30
C THR A 14 -0.70 37.89 18.83
N HIS A 15 0.07 37.21 17.97
CA HIS A 15 -0.39 36.86 16.63
C HIS A 15 -1.35 35.70 16.74
N ALA A 16 -2.63 36.00 16.88
CA ALA A 16 -3.69 35.05 16.58
C ALA A 16 -3.59 34.70 15.07
N LEU A 17 -3.19 33.49 14.78
CA LEU A 17 -3.21 32.95 13.42
C LEU A 17 -4.66 33.02 12.90
N ASP A 18 -4.84 33.77 11.81
CA ASP A 18 -6.15 33.91 11.15
C ASP A 18 -6.53 32.57 10.49
N VAL A 19 -7.27 31.76 11.23
CA VAL A 19 -7.76 30.45 10.84
C VAL A 19 -8.59 30.51 9.53
N ARG A 20 -9.18 31.65 9.20
CA ARG A 20 -10.01 31.84 7.99
C ARG A 20 -9.21 31.85 6.69
N ARG A 21 -7.93 32.14 6.74
CA ARG A 21 -7.06 32.08 5.55
C ARG A 21 -6.62 30.64 5.20
N VAL A 22 -6.79 29.70 6.13
CA VAL A 22 -6.47 28.28 5.95
C VAL A 22 -7.64 27.55 5.28
N GLU A 23 -8.89 27.96 5.54
CA GLU A 23 -10.08 27.32 4.97
C GLU A 23 -10.22 27.51 3.45
N SER A 24 -9.71 28.60 2.88
CA SER A 24 -9.81 28.86 1.43
C SER A 24 -8.93 27.94 0.57
N TYR A 25 -7.86 27.37 1.13
CA TYR A 25 -6.98 26.43 0.40
C TYR A 25 -7.43 24.99 0.46
N VAL A 26 -8.23 24.60 1.46
CA VAL A 26 -8.74 23.23 1.62
C VAL A 26 -9.94 22.94 0.70
N GLN A 27 -10.70 23.97 0.33
CA GLN A 27 -11.91 23.82 -0.47
C GLN A 27 -11.66 23.64 -1.97
N THR A 28 -10.47 23.97 -2.47
CA THR A 28 -10.16 23.89 -3.92
C THR A 28 -9.66 22.51 -4.35
N ASP A 29 -9.10 21.69 -3.44
CA ASP A 29 -8.50 20.40 -3.81
C ASP A 29 -9.47 19.19 -3.73
N VAL A 30 -10.67 19.36 -3.16
CA VAL A 30 -11.62 18.23 -2.92
C VAL A 30 -12.77 18.18 -3.95
N LEU A 31 -12.98 19.24 -4.74
CA LEU A 31 -14.22 19.40 -5.54
C LEU A 31 -14.13 19.01 -7.03
N LEU A 32 -13.07 18.36 -7.51
CA LEU A 32 -12.91 18.03 -8.92
C LEU A 32 -13.01 16.55 -9.32
N PHE A 33 -13.42 15.66 -8.42
CA PHE A 33 -13.71 14.26 -8.77
C PHE A 33 -15.18 13.91 -8.58
N THR A 34 -16.08 14.57 -9.31
CA THR A 34 -17.44 14.08 -9.47
C THR A 34 -17.48 12.95 -10.50
N GLU A 35 -18.22 11.91 -10.16
CA GLU A 35 -18.51 10.68 -10.89
C GLU A 35 -18.53 10.83 -12.42
N LYS A 36 -17.48 10.38 -13.11
CA LYS A 36 -17.60 10.00 -14.52
C LYS A 36 -18.22 8.61 -14.58
N LYS A 37 -19.50 8.53 -14.93
CA LYS A 37 -20.17 7.30 -15.35
C LYS A 37 -19.27 6.55 -16.36
N TRP A 38 -18.90 5.33 -16.01
CA TRP A 38 -18.28 4.38 -16.92
C TRP A 38 -19.23 4.14 -18.08
N ARG A 39 -18.99 4.75 -19.23
CA ARG A 39 -19.67 4.38 -20.46
C ARG A 39 -19.05 3.05 -20.91
N THR A 40 -19.89 2.03 -20.98
CA THR A 40 -19.64 0.75 -21.63
C THR A 40 -19.15 1.01 -23.05
N ASN A 41 -17.87 0.86 -23.28
CA ASN A 41 -17.31 0.73 -24.61
C ASN A 41 -17.40 -0.75 -25.01
N THR A 42 -17.80 -0.98 -26.26
CA THR A 42 -17.84 -2.27 -26.95
C THR A 42 -16.80 -3.25 -26.44
N MET A 43 -17.23 -4.49 -26.11
CA MET A 43 -16.40 -5.59 -25.64
C MET A 43 -15.22 -5.83 -26.62
N ALA A 44 -14.08 -5.20 -26.34
CA ALA A 44 -12.81 -5.73 -26.84
C ALA A 44 -12.65 -7.12 -26.21
N GLU A 45 -12.32 -8.12 -26.99
CA GLU A 45 -12.00 -9.45 -26.45
C GLU A 45 -11.02 -9.29 -25.30
N GLN A 46 -11.43 -9.74 -24.11
CA GLN A 46 -10.58 -9.69 -22.93
C GLN A 46 -9.42 -10.66 -23.15
N GLU A 47 -8.20 -10.16 -23.17
CA GLU A 47 -7.01 -10.97 -23.31
C GLU A 47 -6.76 -11.76 -22.04
N VAL A 48 -6.87 -13.08 -22.13
CA VAL A 48 -6.63 -14.02 -21.02
C VAL A 48 -5.32 -14.75 -21.26
N LYS A 49 -4.40 -14.67 -20.32
CA LYS A 49 -3.11 -15.36 -20.37
C LYS A 49 -2.87 -16.17 -19.11
N LEU A 50 -2.14 -17.30 -19.25
CA LEU A 50 -1.58 -18.04 -18.13
C LEU A 50 -0.21 -17.46 -17.83
N MET A 51 -0.02 -16.89 -16.62
CA MET A 51 1.22 -16.23 -16.24
C MET A 51 1.45 -16.23 -14.74
N LYS A 52 2.69 -15.95 -14.33
CA LYS A 52 3.06 -15.76 -12.93
C LYS A 52 2.53 -14.43 -12.39
N GLY A 53 2.41 -14.31 -11.05
CA GLY A 53 2.00 -13.07 -10.40
C GLY A 53 2.91 -11.88 -10.72
N ASN A 54 4.22 -12.10 -10.70
CA ASN A 54 5.19 -11.06 -11.06
C ASN A 54 5.03 -10.60 -12.53
N GLU A 55 4.84 -11.54 -13.46
CA GLU A 55 4.59 -11.25 -14.88
C GLU A 55 3.28 -10.49 -15.07
N ALA A 56 2.20 -10.91 -14.39
CA ALA A 56 0.90 -10.26 -14.45
C ALA A 56 0.94 -8.79 -13.98
N LEU A 57 1.69 -8.53 -12.92
CA LEU A 57 1.92 -7.16 -12.43
C LEU A 57 2.68 -6.32 -13.45
N ALA A 58 3.73 -6.86 -14.07
CA ALA A 58 4.51 -6.15 -15.10
C ALA A 58 3.65 -5.82 -16.33
N HIS A 59 2.87 -6.78 -16.85
CA HIS A 59 1.93 -6.56 -17.95
C HIS A 59 0.85 -5.52 -17.58
N ALA A 60 0.32 -5.58 -16.35
CA ALA A 60 -0.64 -4.59 -15.88
C ALA A 60 -0.03 -3.18 -15.81
N ALA A 61 1.22 -3.04 -15.38
CA ALA A 61 1.92 -1.75 -15.36
C ALA A 61 2.01 -1.12 -16.76
N ILE A 62 2.41 -1.92 -17.77
CA ILE A 62 2.44 -1.45 -19.17
C ILE A 62 1.05 -1.00 -19.60
N ARG A 63 0.01 -1.79 -19.31
CA ARG A 63 -1.37 -1.56 -19.75
C ARG A 63 -2.08 -0.42 -19.01
N CYS A 64 -1.70 -0.16 -17.76
CA CYS A 64 -2.28 0.94 -16.99
C CYS A 64 -1.67 2.32 -17.29
N GLY A 65 -0.80 2.41 -18.31
CA GLY A 65 -0.18 3.65 -18.75
C GLY A 65 0.84 4.20 -17.73
N VAL A 66 1.63 3.31 -17.15
CA VAL A 66 2.76 3.68 -16.27
C VAL A 66 3.83 4.41 -17.09
N ASP A 67 4.34 5.50 -16.55
CA ASP A 67 5.35 6.34 -17.20
C ASP A 67 6.77 5.81 -17.02
N GLY A 68 7.05 5.16 -15.86
CA GLY A 68 8.38 4.65 -15.60
C GLY A 68 8.44 3.60 -14.50
N TYR A 69 9.35 2.65 -14.70
CA TYR A 69 9.76 1.65 -13.71
C TYR A 69 11.25 1.84 -13.44
N PHE A 70 11.59 1.90 -12.16
CA PHE A 70 12.96 2.03 -11.67
C PHE A 70 13.22 0.94 -10.65
N GLY A 71 14.00 -0.07 -10.97
CA GLY A 71 14.16 -1.23 -10.10
C GLY A 71 15.58 -1.76 -10.03
N TYR A 72 15.84 -2.55 -9.00
CA TYR A 72 17.07 -3.32 -8.83
C TYR A 72 16.69 -4.80 -8.68
N PRO A 73 17.34 -5.74 -9.40
CA PRO A 73 16.95 -7.14 -9.38
C PRO A 73 17.24 -7.79 -8.03
N ILE A 74 16.21 -8.42 -7.45
CA ILE A 74 16.30 -9.17 -6.20
C ILE A 74 15.24 -10.27 -6.19
N THR A 75 15.63 -11.50 -5.82
CA THR A 75 14.69 -12.63 -5.68
C THR A 75 13.77 -12.43 -4.47
N PRO A 76 12.42 -12.69 -4.57
CA PRO A 76 11.74 -13.40 -5.66
C PRO A 76 10.94 -12.49 -6.62
N GLN A 77 11.29 -11.22 -6.83
CA GLN A 77 10.56 -10.29 -7.70
C GLN A 77 11.22 -10.08 -9.09
N THR A 78 12.33 -10.75 -9.37
CA THR A 78 13.16 -10.50 -10.56
C THR A 78 12.37 -10.58 -11.88
N GLU A 79 11.36 -11.44 -11.97
CA GLU A 79 10.53 -11.57 -13.17
C GLU A 79 9.77 -10.28 -13.53
N ILE A 80 9.56 -9.34 -12.59
CA ILE A 80 8.92 -8.06 -12.92
C ILE A 80 9.80 -7.28 -13.88
N ILE A 81 11.09 -7.09 -13.55
CA ILE A 81 12.02 -6.36 -14.40
C ILE A 81 12.36 -7.14 -15.68
N GLU A 82 12.46 -8.47 -15.60
CA GLU A 82 12.71 -9.34 -16.75
C GLU A 82 11.56 -9.22 -17.76
N THR A 83 10.31 -9.36 -17.34
CA THR A 83 9.13 -9.19 -18.20
C THR A 83 9.09 -7.80 -18.84
N LEU A 84 9.37 -6.74 -18.07
CA LEU A 84 9.44 -5.39 -18.61
C LEU A 84 10.57 -5.23 -19.65
N ALA A 85 11.70 -5.92 -19.45
CA ALA A 85 12.80 -5.90 -20.41
C ALA A 85 12.47 -6.68 -21.69
N GLU A 86 11.76 -7.80 -21.59
CA GLU A 86 11.31 -8.61 -22.73
C GLU A 86 10.23 -7.92 -23.55
N GLU A 87 9.22 -7.32 -22.91
CA GLU A 87 8.11 -6.63 -23.55
C GLU A 87 8.49 -5.27 -24.17
N LYS A 88 9.66 -4.73 -23.82
CA LYS A 88 10.21 -3.46 -24.35
C LYS A 88 9.19 -2.33 -24.41
N PRO A 89 8.56 -1.97 -23.30
CA PRO A 89 7.48 -0.98 -23.32
C PRO A 89 7.93 0.42 -23.75
N TRP A 90 9.23 0.70 -23.74
CA TRP A 90 9.78 1.95 -24.31
C TRP A 90 9.61 2.06 -25.81
N GLU A 91 9.51 0.94 -26.54
CA GLU A 91 9.26 0.91 -28.00
C GLU A 91 7.74 1.03 -28.32
N THR A 92 6.88 0.52 -27.42
CA THR A 92 5.43 0.39 -27.70
C THR A 92 4.60 1.49 -27.03
N THR A 93 4.81 1.74 -25.74
CA THR A 93 4.05 2.73 -24.96
C THR A 93 4.88 3.96 -24.59
N GLY A 94 6.19 3.90 -24.75
CA GLY A 94 7.13 4.92 -24.30
C GLY A 94 7.38 4.90 -22.78
N MET A 95 6.98 3.83 -22.06
CA MET A 95 7.29 3.65 -20.65
C MET A 95 8.81 3.50 -20.46
N VAL A 96 9.39 4.28 -19.58
CA VAL A 96 10.83 4.20 -19.26
C VAL A 96 11.06 3.02 -18.32
N VAL A 97 12.04 2.16 -18.64
CA VAL A 97 12.47 1.06 -17.76
C VAL A 97 13.95 1.22 -17.49
N VAL A 98 14.32 1.36 -16.22
CA VAL A 98 15.72 1.54 -15.80
C VAL A 98 16.06 0.57 -14.69
N GLN A 99 17.12 -0.21 -14.92
CA GLN A 99 17.78 -0.92 -13.83
C GLN A 99 18.68 0.09 -13.10
N ALA A 100 18.28 0.44 -11.87
CA ALA A 100 19.07 1.31 -11.02
C ALA A 100 20.27 0.58 -10.43
N GLU A 101 21.20 1.32 -9.87
CA GLU A 101 22.40 0.73 -9.24
C GLU A 101 22.13 0.15 -7.84
N SER A 102 21.00 0.55 -7.21
CA SER A 102 20.57 0.10 -5.89
C SER A 102 19.08 0.43 -5.65
N GLU A 103 18.51 -0.14 -4.60
CA GLU A 103 17.17 0.17 -4.15
C GLU A 103 17.03 1.63 -3.68
N VAL A 104 18.09 2.19 -3.08
CA VAL A 104 18.12 3.61 -2.69
C VAL A 104 18.02 4.50 -3.93
N ALA A 105 18.75 4.18 -5.00
CA ALA A 105 18.63 4.91 -6.26
C ALA A 105 17.24 4.74 -6.87
N SER A 106 16.68 3.52 -6.85
CA SER A 106 15.35 3.21 -7.39
C SER A 106 14.27 4.09 -6.75
N ILE A 107 14.21 4.15 -5.41
CA ILE A 107 13.17 4.92 -4.71
C ILE A 107 13.34 6.43 -4.93
N ASN A 108 14.58 6.94 -5.06
CA ASN A 108 14.84 8.34 -5.38
C ASN A 108 14.42 8.70 -6.81
N MET A 109 14.54 7.78 -7.77
CA MET A 109 14.01 7.95 -9.12
C MET A 109 12.48 7.97 -9.11
N VAL A 110 11.82 7.11 -8.30
CA VAL A 110 10.37 7.14 -8.10
C VAL A 110 9.94 8.48 -7.46
N TYR A 111 10.66 8.95 -6.45
CA TYR A 111 10.40 10.25 -5.82
C TYR A 111 10.47 11.39 -6.85
N GLY A 112 11.54 11.43 -7.66
CA GLY A 112 11.71 12.43 -8.70
C GLY A 112 10.61 12.38 -9.77
N GLY A 113 10.33 11.20 -10.33
CA GLY A 113 9.31 11.00 -11.35
C GLY A 113 7.89 11.29 -10.83
N GLY A 114 7.56 10.83 -9.63
CA GLY A 114 6.29 11.14 -8.96
C GLY A 114 6.13 12.63 -8.68
N GLY A 115 7.21 13.32 -8.28
CA GLY A 115 7.26 14.76 -8.11
C GLY A 115 6.94 15.55 -9.39
N CYS A 116 7.20 14.96 -10.55
CA CYS A 116 6.80 15.50 -11.85
C CYS A 116 5.36 15.10 -12.28
N GLY A 117 4.57 14.49 -11.41
CA GLY A 117 3.21 14.05 -11.70
C GLY A 117 3.13 12.81 -12.59
N LYS A 118 4.23 12.09 -12.82
CA LYS A 118 4.28 10.87 -13.61
C LYS A 118 3.85 9.66 -12.78
N LYS A 119 3.19 8.67 -13.41
CA LYS A 119 2.94 7.36 -12.81
C LYS A 119 4.24 6.57 -12.85
N VAL A 120 4.89 6.46 -11.72
CA VAL A 120 6.17 5.76 -11.59
C VAL A 120 6.14 4.73 -10.48
N MET A 121 6.92 3.65 -10.67
CA MET A 121 6.94 2.55 -9.72
C MET A 121 8.32 1.93 -9.57
N THR A 122 8.47 1.21 -8.48
CA THR A 122 9.58 0.28 -8.22
C THR A 122 9.06 -1.03 -7.68
N SER A 123 9.85 -2.08 -7.79
CA SER A 123 9.63 -3.33 -7.09
C SER A 123 10.91 -3.82 -6.43
N SER A 124 10.76 -4.49 -5.29
CA SER A 124 11.85 -5.08 -4.55
C SER A 124 11.35 -6.24 -3.68
N SER A 125 12.19 -6.73 -2.81
CA SER A 125 11.89 -7.72 -1.80
C SER A 125 12.44 -7.25 -0.46
N SER A 126 11.83 -7.64 0.61
CA SER A 126 12.14 -7.39 2.03
C SER A 126 13.38 -6.55 2.37
N PRO A 127 14.64 -7.03 2.18
CA PRO A 127 15.83 -6.23 2.51
C PRO A 127 16.02 -5.01 1.59
N GLY A 128 15.57 -5.09 0.33
CA GLY A 128 15.64 -3.95 -0.58
C GLY A 128 14.60 -2.90 -0.24
N VAL A 129 13.38 -3.30 0.17
CA VAL A 129 12.36 -2.37 0.68
C VAL A 129 12.83 -1.71 1.98
N ALA A 130 13.58 -2.42 2.83
CA ALA A 130 14.20 -1.82 4.01
C ALA A 130 15.15 -0.67 3.64
N LEU A 131 15.92 -0.78 2.57
CA LEU A 131 16.78 0.30 2.06
C LEU A 131 15.99 1.48 1.47
N MET A 132 14.76 1.26 1.02
CA MET A 132 13.90 2.31 0.45
C MET A 132 13.18 3.17 1.48
N GLN A 133 13.17 2.81 2.77
CA GLN A 133 12.29 3.41 3.79
C GLN A 133 12.49 4.92 3.96
N GLU A 134 13.72 5.42 3.85
CA GLU A 134 13.98 6.87 3.88
C GLU A 134 13.29 7.58 2.70
N GLY A 135 13.45 7.06 1.48
CA GLY A 135 12.82 7.62 0.29
C GLY A 135 11.30 7.57 0.34
N ILE A 136 10.72 6.49 0.88
CA ILE A 136 9.27 6.35 1.11
C ILE A 136 8.77 7.44 2.09
N SER A 137 9.51 7.67 3.18
CA SER A 137 9.23 8.76 4.12
C SER A 137 9.28 10.13 3.44
N TYR A 138 10.27 10.38 2.58
CA TYR A 138 10.37 11.63 1.81
C TYR A 138 9.17 11.82 0.87
N MET A 139 8.75 10.77 0.17
CA MET A 139 7.58 10.82 -0.70
C MET A 139 6.31 11.15 0.09
N ALA A 140 6.10 10.51 1.24
CA ALA A 140 4.96 10.77 2.11
C ALA A 140 4.95 12.21 2.63
N GLY A 141 6.08 12.70 3.14
CA GLY A 141 6.25 14.06 3.66
C GLY A 141 6.11 15.14 2.59
N ALA A 142 6.56 14.89 1.37
CA ALA A 142 6.44 15.81 0.24
C ALA A 142 5.08 15.71 -0.49
N GLY A 143 4.24 14.72 -0.15
CA GLY A 143 2.97 14.46 -0.83
C GLY A 143 3.15 14.02 -2.28
N VAL A 144 4.10 13.09 -2.52
CA VAL A 144 4.43 12.57 -3.85
C VAL A 144 3.83 11.18 -4.02
N PRO A 145 2.99 10.94 -5.04
CA PRO A 145 2.45 9.63 -5.36
C PRO A 145 3.50 8.74 -6.03
N GLY A 146 3.33 7.42 -5.88
CA GLY A 146 4.12 6.40 -6.54
C GLY A 146 3.71 5.01 -6.05
N LEU A 147 4.11 3.98 -6.78
CA LEU A 147 3.83 2.59 -6.43
C LEU A 147 5.13 1.88 -6.04
N ILE A 148 5.12 1.26 -4.87
CA ILE A 148 6.15 0.35 -4.40
C ILE A 148 5.55 -1.07 -4.40
N VAL A 149 6.26 -2.04 -4.93
CA VAL A 149 5.87 -3.45 -4.87
C VAL A 149 6.89 -4.19 -4.00
N ASP A 150 6.41 -4.82 -2.96
CA ASP A 150 7.19 -5.70 -2.10
C ASP A 150 6.75 -7.15 -2.31
N VAL A 151 7.64 -7.98 -2.86
CA VAL A 151 7.43 -9.43 -2.93
C VAL A 151 8.23 -10.05 -1.79
N GLN A 152 7.56 -10.25 -0.66
CA GLN A 152 8.17 -10.61 0.62
C GLN A 152 8.90 -11.95 0.57
N ARG A 153 10.02 -12.00 1.29
CA ARG A 153 10.80 -13.21 1.56
C ARG A 153 11.19 -13.31 3.03
N GLY A 154 11.60 -14.51 3.47
CA GLY A 154 11.93 -14.75 4.86
C GLY A 154 13.20 -14.04 5.33
N GLY A 155 13.08 -13.29 6.43
CA GLY A 155 14.16 -12.65 7.17
C GLY A 155 14.40 -13.31 8.52
N PRO A 156 15.10 -12.66 9.46
CA PRO A 156 15.70 -11.31 9.35
C PRO A 156 17.02 -11.25 8.57
N GLY A 157 17.46 -10.04 8.26
CA GLY A 157 18.68 -9.76 7.52
C GLY A 157 18.57 -10.18 6.06
N LEU A 158 19.63 -10.81 5.50
CA LEU A 158 19.59 -11.33 4.13
C LEU A 158 18.57 -12.46 3.99
N GLY A 159 18.38 -13.25 5.05
CA GLY A 159 17.37 -14.29 5.17
C GLY A 159 17.43 -15.38 4.12
N THR A 160 16.27 -15.77 3.63
CA THR A 160 16.07 -16.78 2.59
C THR A 160 15.29 -16.17 1.42
N ILE A 161 15.31 -16.83 0.26
CA ILE A 161 14.51 -16.44 -0.91
C ILE A 161 13.08 -17.00 -0.84
N GLN A 162 12.77 -17.81 0.17
CA GLN A 162 11.47 -18.43 0.35
C GLN A 162 10.41 -17.42 0.83
N PRO A 163 9.12 -17.62 0.54
CA PRO A 163 8.05 -16.67 0.84
C PRO A 163 7.87 -16.43 2.34
N SER A 164 7.47 -15.21 2.69
CA SER A 164 7.16 -14.79 4.05
C SER A 164 6.14 -13.66 4.04
N GLN A 165 5.60 -13.33 5.22
CA GLN A 165 4.75 -12.16 5.46
C GLN A 165 5.30 -11.30 6.60
N SER A 166 6.63 -11.31 6.78
CA SER A 166 7.30 -10.64 7.90
C SER A 166 7.59 -9.16 7.68
N ASP A 167 7.24 -8.59 6.52
CA ASP A 167 7.33 -7.16 6.27
C ASP A 167 6.05 -6.38 6.62
N TYR A 168 5.10 -7.06 7.28
CA TYR A 168 3.82 -6.45 7.66
C TYR A 168 4.01 -5.14 8.44
N PHE A 169 4.86 -5.12 9.46
CA PHE A 169 5.11 -3.89 10.22
C PHE A 169 5.88 -2.85 9.40
N GLN A 170 6.86 -3.27 8.63
CA GLN A 170 7.61 -2.37 7.74
C GLN A 170 6.69 -1.67 6.73
N ALA A 171 5.69 -2.38 6.20
CA ALA A 171 4.71 -1.83 5.28
C ALA A 171 3.65 -0.96 5.99
N THR A 172 3.09 -1.43 7.10
CA THR A 172 1.93 -0.80 7.75
C THR A 172 2.29 0.24 8.80
N ARG A 173 3.48 0.15 9.42
CA ARG A 173 3.98 1.07 10.44
C ARG A 173 5.06 2.01 9.93
N GLY A 174 5.61 1.71 8.72
CA GLY A 174 6.75 2.41 8.14
C GLY A 174 8.08 2.04 8.80
N GLY A 175 9.18 2.28 8.09
CA GLY A 175 10.55 2.09 8.57
C GLY A 175 11.40 3.35 8.46
N GLY A 176 10.88 4.40 7.78
CA GLY A 176 11.47 5.74 7.75
C GLY A 176 11.07 6.56 8.96
N ASN A 177 11.56 7.80 9.02
CA ASN A 177 11.25 8.71 10.11
C ASN A 177 9.93 9.46 9.88
N GLY A 178 9.27 9.84 10.97
CA GLY A 178 8.10 10.72 10.99
C GLY A 178 6.77 9.99 11.10
N ASP A 179 5.71 10.79 11.22
CA ASP A 179 4.35 10.35 11.47
C ASP A 179 3.62 10.07 10.15
N TYR A 180 4.09 9.08 9.38
CA TYR A 180 3.53 8.78 8.07
C TYR A 180 3.02 7.35 7.93
N TYR A 181 2.12 7.15 6.98
CA TYR A 181 1.64 5.86 6.50
C TYR A 181 1.61 5.86 4.97
N VAL A 182 1.60 4.67 4.39
CA VAL A 182 1.34 4.42 2.97
C VAL A 182 0.10 3.55 2.82
N ILE A 183 -0.57 3.61 1.68
CA ILE A 183 -1.69 2.68 1.42
C ILE A 183 -1.09 1.32 1.08
N VAL A 184 -1.50 0.27 1.78
CA VAL A 184 -0.96 -1.09 1.60
C VAL A 184 -2.06 -2.04 1.16
N LEU A 185 -1.89 -2.65 -0.01
CA LEU A 185 -2.79 -3.64 -0.60
C LEU A 185 -2.12 -5.02 -0.62
N ALA A 186 -2.81 -6.05 -0.15
CA ALA A 186 -2.30 -7.43 -0.11
C ALA A 186 -3.07 -8.34 -1.07
N PRO A 187 -2.52 -8.66 -2.25
CA PRO A 187 -3.14 -9.59 -3.19
C PRO A 187 -3.09 -11.03 -2.67
N ASN A 188 -4.14 -11.84 -2.97
CA ASN A 188 -4.16 -13.27 -2.71
C ASN A 188 -4.26 -14.13 -3.98
N SER A 189 -4.18 -13.50 -5.15
CA SER A 189 -4.24 -14.18 -6.45
C SER A 189 -3.40 -13.46 -7.48
N VAL A 190 -3.09 -14.15 -8.58
CA VAL A 190 -2.38 -13.56 -9.72
C VAL A 190 -3.21 -12.47 -10.40
N GLN A 191 -4.55 -12.63 -10.41
CA GLN A 191 -5.44 -11.59 -10.92
C GLN A 191 -5.32 -10.29 -10.10
N GLU A 192 -5.31 -10.39 -8.77
CA GLU A 192 -5.16 -9.21 -7.91
C GLU A 192 -3.78 -8.56 -8.02
N MET A 193 -2.72 -9.32 -8.35
CA MET A 193 -1.41 -8.71 -8.69
C MET A 193 -1.53 -7.74 -9.86
N ALA A 194 -2.34 -8.05 -10.86
CA ALA A 194 -2.60 -7.16 -11.99
C ALA A 194 -3.56 -6.01 -11.63
N ASP A 195 -4.69 -6.32 -10.99
CA ASP A 195 -5.75 -5.35 -10.71
C ASP A 195 -5.30 -4.26 -9.74
N PHE A 196 -4.44 -4.59 -8.78
CA PHE A 196 -3.98 -3.64 -7.78
C PHE A 196 -2.98 -2.62 -8.31
N VAL A 197 -2.42 -2.79 -9.50
CA VAL A 197 -1.56 -1.77 -10.12
C VAL A 197 -2.35 -0.49 -10.40
N ASP A 198 -3.47 -0.58 -11.10
CA ASP A 198 -4.31 0.59 -11.43
C ASP A 198 -4.96 1.18 -10.17
N LEU A 199 -5.42 0.31 -9.27
CA LEU A 199 -5.99 0.71 -7.99
C LEU A 199 -4.97 1.48 -7.14
N SER A 200 -3.73 1.00 -7.05
CA SER A 200 -2.65 1.65 -6.30
C SER A 200 -2.36 3.05 -6.84
N PHE A 201 -2.24 3.20 -8.15
CA PHE A 201 -2.04 4.52 -8.77
C PHE A 201 -3.24 5.44 -8.54
N THR A 202 -4.47 4.93 -8.68
CA THR A 202 -5.69 5.69 -8.41
C THR A 202 -5.69 6.25 -7.00
N LEU A 203 -5.43 5.42 -6.00
CA LEU A 203 -5.40 5.81 -4.59
C LEU A 203 -4.22 6.72 -4.27
N SER A 204 -3.03 6.39 -4.79
CA SER A 204 -1.82 7.16 -4.57
C SER A 204 -1.94 8.59 -5.09
N PHE A 205 -2.47 8.78 -6.30
CA PHE A 205 -2.70 10.12 -6.87
C PHE A 205 -3.85 10.86 -6.19
N LYS A 206 -4.96 10.17 -5.87
CA LYS A 206 -6.09 10.76 -5.15
C LYS A 206 -5.67 11.40 -3.83
N TYR A 207 -4.84 10.72 -3.06
CA TYR A 207 -4.41 11.17 -1.74
C TYR A 207 -3.02 11.79 -1.71
N ARG A 208 -2.28 11.76 -2.81
CA ARG A 208 -0.90 12.23 -2.91
C ARG A 208 -0.03 11.64 -1.78
N ILE A 209 0.03 10.31 -1.75
CA ILE A 209 0.92 9.52 -0.89
C ILE A 209 1.36 8.27 -1.65
N PRO A 210 2.48 7.63 -1.26
CA PRO A 210 2.84 6.34 -1.84
C PRO A 210 1.77 5.27 -1.58
N ALA A 211 1.63 4.33 -2.51
CA ALA A 211 0.91 3.08 -2.31
C ALA A 211 1.88 1.90 -2.42
N MET A 212 1.59 0.83 -1.70
CA MET A 212 2.38 -0.40 -1.72
C MET A 212 1.50 -1.59 -2.04
N ILE A 213 1.95 -2.45 -2.96
CA ILE A 213 1.44 -3.81 -3.11
C ILE A 213 2.36 -4.70 -2.28
N LEU A 214 1.82 -5.29 -1.22
CA LEU A 214 2.52 -6.20 -0.34
C LEU A 214 2.15 -7.63 -0.69
N SER A 215 2.90 -8.22 -1.61
CA SER A 215 2.78 -9.60 -2.05
C SER A 215 3.80 -10.50 -1.32
N ASP A 216 3.87 -11.73 -1.69
CA ASP A 216 4.87 -12.69 -1.20
C ASP A 216 5.34 -13.62 -2.34
N GLY A 217 6.40 -14.38 -2.07
CA GLY A 217 6.98 -15.27 -3.07
C GLY A 217 6.04 -16.35 -3.58
N VAL A 218 4.99 -16.75 -2.84
CA VAL A 218 3.97 -17.70 -3.33
C VAL A 218 3.16 -17.05 -4.44
N ILE A 219 2.55 -15.89 -4.14
CA ILE A 219 1.68 -15.19 -5.10
C ILE A 219 2.49 -14.71 -6.30
N GLY A 220 3.72 -14.23 -6.08
CA GLY A 220 4.59 -13.77 -7.16
C GLY A 220 4.99 -14.85 -8.15
N GLN A 221 5.17 -16.10 -7.69
CA GLN A 221 5.68 -17.23 -8.50
C GLN A 221 4.59 -18.18 -9.00
N MET A 222 3.42 -18.21 -8.38
CA MET A 222 2.33 -19.08 -8.81
C MET A 222 1.77 -18.66 -10.18
N MET A 223 1.28 -19.62 -10.94
CA MET A 223 0.69 -19.40 -12.27
C MET A 223 -0.82 -19.55 -12.23
N GLU A 224 -1.53 -18.56 -12.75
CA GLU A 224 -2.98 -18.59 -12.94
C GLU A 224 -3.38 -17.98 -14.28
N LYS A 225 -4.64 -18.22 -14.69
CA LYS A 225 -5.25 -17.48 -15.80
C LYS A 225 -5.57 -16.06 -15.34
N VAL A 226 -5.09 -15.09 -16.07
CA VAL A 226 -5.26 -13.66 -15.77
C VAL A 226 -5.97 -12.98 -16.93
N VAL A 227 -7.01 -12.25 -16.59
CA VAL A 227 -7.66 -11.30 -17.51
C VAL A 227 -6.88 -10.00 -17.44
N LEU A 228 -6.13 -9.70 -18.48
CA LEU A 228 -5.32 -8.48 -18.51
C LEU A 228 -6.19 -7.23 -18.67
N PRO A 229 -5.87 -6.13 -17.97
CA PRO A 229 -6.61 -4.88 -18.12
C PRO A 229 -6.47 -4.34 -19.55
N PRO A 230 -7.43 -3.57 -20.04
CA PRO A 230 -7.32 -2.92 -21.34
C PRO A 230 -6.15 -1.92 -21.38
N MET A 231 -5.53 -1.78 -22.55
CA MET A 231 -4.46 -0.79 -22.74
C MET A 231 -5.00 0.64 -22.53
N LYS A 232 -4.36 1.35 -21.60
CA LYS A 232 -4.57 2.79 -21.38
C LYS A 232 -3.38 3.55 -21.95
N PRO A 233 -3.60 4.62 -22.73
CA PRO A 233 -2.49 5.47 -23.16
C PRO A 233 -1.85 6.13 -21.94
N ARG A 234 -0.56 6.46 -22.06
CA ARG A 234 0.09 7.35 -21.11
C ARG A 234 -0.51 8.74 -21.19
N ARG A 235 -0.57 9.43 -20.05
CA ARG A 235 -1.04 10.81 -20.01
C ARG A 235 -0.08 11.73 -20.78
N THR A 236 -0.64 12.66 -21.54
CA THR A 236 0.14 13.74 -22.16
C THR A 236 0.65 14.73 -21.12
N GLU A 237 1.58 15.60 -21.50
CA GLU A 237 2.08 16.63 -20.59
C GLU A 237 0.98 17.62 -20.19
N GLU A 238 0.08 17.97 -21.12
CA GLU A 238 -1.06 18.83 -20.87
C GLU A 238 -2.03 18.22 -19.85
N GLU A 239 -2.30 16.91 -19.96
CA GLU A 239 -3.12 16.18 -19.00
C GLU A 239 -2.48 16.15 -17.63
N ILE A 240 -1.16 15.89 -17.55
CA ILE A 240 -0.43 15.89 -16.27
C ILE A 240 -0.46 17.28 -15.62
N ILE A 241 -0.22 18.35 -16.38
CA ILE A 241 -0.27 19.73 -15.87
C ILE A 241 -1.66 20.05 -15.32
N LYS A 242 -2.71 19.59 -16.02
CA LYS A 242 -4.10 19.81 -15.61
C LYS A 242 -4.50 18.99 -14.38
N GLU A 243 -4.13 17.71 -14.33
CA GLU A 243 -4.50 16.78 -13.27
C GLU A 243 -3.61 16.90 -12.02
N CYS A 244 -2.35 17.31 -12.22
CA CYS A 244 -1.34 17.44 -11.17
C CYS A 244 -0.81 18.88 -11.08
N PRO A 245 -1.63 19.88 -10.74
CA PRO A 245 -1.19 21.29 -10.68
C PRO A 245 -0.09 21.54 -9.64
N TRP A 246 0.10 20.59 -8.71
CA TRP A 246 1.14 20.57 -7.69
C TRP A 246 2.50 20.06 -8.21
N ALA A 247 2.54 19.40 -9.37
CA ALA A 247 3.73 18.71 -9.86
C ALA A 247 4.77 19.68 -10.45
N SER A 248 6.03 19.33 -10.31
CA SER A 248 7.16 20.08 -10.84
C SER A 248 7.35 19.79 -12.34
N THR A 249 6.48 20.40 -13.16
CA THR A 249 6.45 20.22 -14.65
C THR A 249 7.07 21.41 -15.41
N GLY A 250 7.97 22.19 -14.78
CA GLY A 250 8.57 23.38 -15.37
C GLY A 250 7.69 24.63 -15.26
N ARG A 251 8.16 25.75 -15.82
CA ARG A 251 7.47 27.06 -15.81
C ARG A 251 6.48 27.19 -16.98
N VAL A 252 5.48 26.34 -16.99
CA VAL A 252 4.42 26.40 -18.02
C VAL A 252 3.52 27.63 -17.75
N GLY A 253 3.28 28.46 -18.78
CA GLY A 253 2.43 29.64 -18.65
C GLY A 253 2.94 30.70 -17.68
N MET A 254 4.24 30.78 -17.43
CA MET A 254 4.89 31.71 -16.49
C MET A 254 4.43 31.60 -15.03
N ARG A 255 3.87 30.45 -14.64
CA ARG A 255 3.54 30.18 -13.23
C ARG A 255 4.77 30.25 -12.33
N ASP A 256 4.56 30.48 -11.06
CA ASP A 256 5.63 30.42 -10.05
C ASP A 256 6.27 29.04 -10.01
N PRO A 257 7.59 28.97 -9.71
CA PRO A 257 8.28 27.70 -9.52
C PRO A 257 7.62 26.86 -8.42
N LEU A 258 7.35 25.59 -8.71
CA LEU A 258 6.88 24.63 -7.70
C LEU A 258 8.06 23.88 -7.12
N VAL A 259 8.13 23.79 -5.81
CA VAL A 259 9.16 23.09 -5.06
C VAL A 259 8.53 21.88 -4.37
N ILE A 260 8.99 20.69 -4.73
CA ILE A 260 8.60 19.43 -4.09
C ILE A 260 9.68 19.08 -3.08
N THR A 261 9.37 19.19 -1.79
CA THR A 261 10.31 18.89 -0.72
C THR A 261 9.59 18.49 0.57
N SER A 262 10.19 17.55 1.31
CA SER A 262 9.79 17.21 2.68
C SER A 262 10.50 18.08 3.73
N LEU A 263 11.55 18.82 3.34
CA LEU A 263 12.30 19.67 4.27
C LEU A 263 11.47 20.86 4.72
N GLU A 264 11.42 21.06 6.04
CA GLU A 264 10.88 22.26 6.68
C GLU A 264 11.71 22.56 7.93
N LEU A 265 12.33 23.72 7.97
CA LEU A 265 13.21 24.12 9.07
C LEU A 265 12.47 24.77 10.23
N LYS A 266 11.23 25.23 10.01
CA LYS A 266 10.42 25.86 11.05
C LYS A 266 9.46 24.83 11.66
N PRO A 267 9.62 24.48 12.94
CA PRO A 267 8.82 23.43 13.56
C PRO A 267 7.32 23.75 13.56
N GLU A 268 6.93 25.01 13.66
CA GLU A 268 5.52 25.43 13.63
C GLU A 268 4.87 25.16 12.26
N ILE A 269 5.65 25.32 11.17
CA ILE A 269 5.17 25.01 9.81
C ILE A 269 5.14 23.48 9.61
N MET A 270 6.13 22.78 10.13
CA MET A 270 6.18 21.31 10.07
C MET A 270 5.00 20.68 10.82
N GLU A 271 4.64 21.21 12.00
CA GLU A 271 3.46 20.76 12.73
C GLU A 271 2.17 20.92 11.89
N VAL A 272 1.97 22.06 11.25
CA VAL A 272 0.81 22.28 10.36
C VAL A 272 0.79 21.29 9.19
N ARG A 273 1.95 20.99 8.60
CA ARG A 273 2.05 19.96 7.54
C ARG A 273 1.66 18.58 8.07
N ASN A 274 2.15 18.20 9.24
CA ASN A 274 1.82 16.93 9.86
C ASN A 274 0.33 16.82 10.24
N LEU A 275 -0.28 17.88 10.77
CA LEU A 275 -1.72 17.90 11.05
C LEU A 275 -2.56 17.69 9.77
N ARG A 276 -2.17 18.30 8.65
CA ARG A 276 -2.81 18.07 7.34
C ARG A 276 -2.62 16.62 6.87
N LEU A 277 -1.44 16.05 7.08
CA LEU A 277 -1.16 14.66 6.75
C LEU A 277 -2.02 13.71 7.60
N GLN A 278 -2.17 13.96 8.90
CA GLN A 278 -3.05 13.17 9.77
C GLN A 278 -4.53 13.28 9.36
N GLU A 279 -4.99 14.47 8.91
CA GLU A 279 -6.35 14.63 8.38
C GLU A 279 -6.55 13.79 7.10
N LYS A 280 -5.59 13.80 6.20
CA LYS A 280 -5.59 12.93 5.01
C LYS A 280 -5.71 11.45 5.40
N TYR A 281 -4.97 10.99 6.40
CA TYR A 281 -5.05 9.62 6.90
C TYR A 281 -6.40 9.28 7.50
N ARG A 282 -7.06 10.20 8.22
CA ARG A 282 -8.44 10.01 8.68
C ARG A 282 -9.41 9.78 7.51
N GLN A 283 -9.26 10.56 6.43
CA GLN A 283 -10.07 10.39 5.22
C GLN A 283 -9.82 9.06 4.53
N ILE A 284 -8.56 8.62 4.43
CA ILE A 284 -8.21 7.32 3.86
C ILE A 284 -8.80 6.18 4.71
N LYS A 285 -8.65 6.24 6.04
CA LYS A 285 -9.25 5.26 6.97
C LYS A 285 -10.78 5.19 6.87
N ALA A 286 -11.43 6.31 6.55
CA ALA A 286 -12.88 6.35 6.43
C ALA A 286 -13.41 5.81 5.09
N ASN A 287 -12.61 5.89 4.00
CA ASN A 287 -13.13 5.69 2.64
C ASN A 287 -12.46 4.53 1.89
N GLU A 288 -11.29 4.06 2.31
CA GLU A 288 -10.48 3.16 1.49
C GLU A 288 -10.22 1.78 2.11
N VAL A 289 -10.92 1.45 3.18
CA VAL A 289 -10.91 0.09 3.75
C VAL A 289 -11.50 -0.89 2.75
N ARG A 290 -10.77 -1.99 2.49
CA ARG A 290 -11.18 -3.11 1.65
C ARG A 290 -10.93 -4.43 2.34
N TYR A 291 -11.91 -5.32 2.29
CA TYR A 291 -11.84 -6.65 2.85
C TYR A 291 -12.76 -7.61 2.11
N GLU A 292 -12.60 -8.89 2.33
CA GLU A 292 -13.46 -9.96 1.84
C GLU A 292 -13.83 -10.88 3.00
N THR A 293 -15.03 -11.41 2.98
CA THR A 293 -15.46 -12.43 3.93
C THR A 293 -16.03 -13.64 3.19
N LYS A 294 -15.77 -14.85 3.71
CA LYS A 294 -16.32 -16.10 3.19
C LYS A 294 -16.84 -16.95 4.34
N PHE A 295 -18.02 -17.56 4.17
CA PHE A 295 -18.63 -18.50 5.12
C PHE A 295 -18.84 -17.94 6.52
N MET A 296 -19.16 -16.64 6.63
CA MET A 296 -19.40 -15.97 7.91
C MET A 296 -20.82 -16.10 8.44
N GLU A 297 -21.81 -16.53 7.64
CA GLU A 297 -23.23 -16.51 7.95
C GLU A 297 -23.59 -17.41 9.14
N ASP A 298 -22.89 -18.52 9.32
CA ASP A 298 -23.09 -19.48 10.41
C ASP A 298 -21.82 -19.74 11.22
N ALA A 299 -20.79 -18.89 11.04
CA ALA A 299 -19.49 -19.10 11.65
C ALA A 299 -19.53 -18.93 13.18
N GLU A 300 -18.92 -19.86 13.89
CA GLU A 300 -18.62 -19.82 15.31
C GLU A 300 -17.18 -19.37 15.57
N TYR A 301 -16.31 -19.57 14.57
CA TYR A 301 -14.91 -19.16 14.58
C TYR A 301 -14.58 -18.41 13.29
N MET A 302 -13.56 -17.59 13.34
CA MET A 302 -13.08 -16.82 12.18
C MET A 302 -11.57 -17.01 12.02
N ILE A 303 -11.12 -17.26 10.80
CA ILE A 303 -9.72 -17.13 10.43
C ILE A 303 -9.54 -15.73 9.84
N VAL A 304 -8.56 -14.99 10.35
CA VAL A 304 -8.11 -13.72 9.75
C VAL A 304 -6.76 -13.98 9.11
N ALA A 305 -6.66 -13.74 7.81
CA ALA A 305 -5.44 -13.97 7.03
C ALA A 305 -5.38 -13.05 5.81
N PHE A 306 -4.18 -12.75 5.32
CA PHE A 306 -3.95 -11.98 4.10
C PHE A 306 -3.00 -12.70 3.13
N GLY A 307 -2.93 -12.25 1.88
CA GLY A 307 -2.01 -12.77 0.88
C GLY A 307 -2.12 -14.29 0.71
N SER A 308 -0.98 -14.96 0.59
CA SER A 308 -0.93 -16.42 0.44
C SER A 308 -1.49 -17.18 1.65
N ALA A 309 -1.35 -16.66 2.87
CA ALA A 309 -1.97 -17.28 4.05
C ALA A 309 -3.51 -17.31 3.96
N ALA A 310 -4.14 -16.25 3.40
CA ALA A 310 -5.59 -16.23 3.17
C ALA A 310 -6.01 -17.29 2.14
N ARG A 311 -5.23 -17.47 1.11
CA ARG A 311 -5.47 -18.51 0.10
C ARG A 311 -5.41 -19.91 0.70
N ILE A 312 -4.44 -20.17 1.57
CA ILE A 312 -4.33 -21.45 2.28
C ILE A 312 -5.49 -21.61 3.27
N ALA A 313 -5.90 -20.53 3.94
CA ALA A 313 -7.03 -20.52 4.86
C ALA A 313 -8.36 -20.92 4.18
N GLU A 314 -8.57 -20.63 2.91
CA GLU A 314 -9.75 -21.09 2.17
C GLU A 314 -9.84 -22.62 2.19
N LYS A 315 -8.73 -23.32 1.91
CA LYS A 315 -8.71 -24.79 1.98
C LYS A 315 -8.82 -25.31 3.41
N THR A 316 -8.23 -24.62 4.36
CA THR A 316 -8.38 -24.90 5.80
C THR A 316 -9.86 -24.89 6.22
N ILE A 317 -10.62 -23.89 5.75
CA ILE A 317 -12.06 -23.77 6.05
C ILE A 317 -12.84 -24.93 5.48
N GLU A 318 -12.59 -25.35 4.25
CA GLU A 318 -13.22 -26.52 3.67
C GLU A 318 -12.98 -27.79 4.52
N LEU A 319 -11.74 -28.04 4.93
CA LEU A 319 -11.36 -29.17 5.77
C LEU A 319 -12.02 -29.10 7.16
N ALA A 320 -11.95 -27.95 7.82
CA ALA A 320 -12.53 -27.74 9.14
C ALA A 320 -14.06 -27.93 9.12
N ARG A 321 -14.74 -27.39 8.10
CA ARG A 321 -16.18 -27.56 7.94
C ARG A 321 -16.59 -29.00 7.63
N ALA A 322 -15.78 -29.76 6.90
CA ALA A 322 -15.99 -31.19 6.70
C ALA A 322 -15.93 -31.97 8.03
N GLU A 323 -15.22 -31.48 9.04
CA GLU A 323 -15.17 -32.02 10.39
C GLU A 323 -16.23 -31.40 11.36
N GLY A 324 -17.17 -30.60 10.83
CA GLY A 324 -18.27 -29.99 11.60
C GLY A 324 -17.86 -28.71 12.37
N ILE A 325 -16.71 -28.10 12.08
CA ILE A 325 -16.27 -26.85 12.69
C ILE A 325 -16.77 -25.69 11.84
N LYS A 326 -17.67 -24.87 12.37
CA LYS A 326 -18.23 -23.72 11.68
C LYS A 326 -17.24 -22.55 11.74
N VAL A 327 -16.38 -22.47 10.76
CA VAL A 327 -15.36 -21.43 10.64
C VAL A 327 -15.54 -20.64 9.34
N GLY A 328 -15.34 -19.31 9.40
CA GLY A 328 -15.35 -18.41 8.26
C GLY A 328 -14.00 -17.72 8.07
N LEU A 329 -13.85 -17.01 6.95
CA LEU A 329 -12.68 -16.20 6.60
C LEU A 329 -13.02 -14.73 6.68
N PHE A 330 -12.13 -13.97 7.27
CA PHE A 330 -12.02 -12.52 7.08
C PHE A 330 -10.66 -12.20 6.48
N ARG A 331 -10.63 -11.70 5.27
CA ARG A 331 -9.42 -11.33 4.55
C ARG A 331 -9.32 -9.81 4.43
N PRO A 332 -8.44 -9.13 5.18
CA PRO A 332 -8.11 -7.74 4.86
C PRO A 332 -7.41 -7.69 3.49
N ILE A 333 -7.93 -6.85 2.59
CA ILE A 333 -7.32 -6.53 1.30
C ILE A 333 -6.40 -5.31 1.49
N THR A 334 -6.90 -4.29 2.20
CA THR A 334 -6.04 -3.21 2.70
C THR A 334 -5.48 -3.62 4.07
N LEU A 335 -4.15 -3.61 4.18
CA LEU A 335 -3.46 -3.78 5.47
C LEU A 335 -3.23 -2.41 6.14
N TRP A 336 -3.16 -1.36 5.35
CA TRP A 336 -3.34 0.01 5.78
C TRP A 336 -4.13 0.78 4.70
N PRO A 337 -5.29 1.35 5.01
CA PRO A 337 -5.97 1.33 6.33
C PRO A 337 -6.48 -0.07 6.70
N PHE A 338 -6.32 -0.44 7.98
CA PHE A 338 -6.77 -1.74 8.48
C PHE A 338 -8.29 -1.74 8.74
N PRO A 339 -9.02 -2.82 8.48
CA PRO A 339 -10.48 -2.91 8.64
C PRO A 339 -10.90 -3.13 10.11
N GLU A 340 -10.51 -2.21 11.01
CA GLU A 340 -10.72 -2.32 12.46
C GLU A 340 -12.19 -2.46 12.84
N LYS A 341 -13.06 -1.63 12.24
CA LYS A 341 -14.50 -1.60 12.52
C LYS A 341 -15.20 -2.87 12.01
N GLU A 342 -14.80 -3.29 10.82
CA GLU A 342 -15.37 -4.44 10.11
C GLU A 342 -15.02 -5.75 10.83
N ILE A 343 -13.77 -5.88 11.30
CA ILE A 343 -13.35 -7.02 12.13
C ILE A 343 -14.11 -7.03 13.47
N LYS A 344 -14.23 -5.88 14.14
CA LYS A 344 -14.98 -5.76 15.40
C LYS A 344 -16.45 -6.17 15.22
N GLU A 345 -17.05 -5.77 14.12
CA GLU A 345 -18.43 -6.16 13.79
C GLU A 345 -18.56 -7.66 13.53
N ALA A 346 -17.68 -8.22 12.68
CA ALA A 346 -17.64 -9.63 12.36
C ALA A 346 -17.41 -10.53 13.59
N ALA A 347 -16.69 -10.01 14.59
CA ALA A 347 -16.32 -10.74 15.81
C ALA A 347 -17.44 -10.87 16.86
N LYS A 348 -18.52 -10.13 16.77
CA LYS A 348 -19.53 -9.97 17.85
C LYS A 348 -20.08 -11.28 18.44
N ASN A 349 -20.25 -12.31 17.62
CA ASN A 349 -20.89 -13.57 18.04
C ASN A 349 -19.93 -14.77 17.93
N LEU A 350 -18.64 -14.52 17.74
CA LEU A 350 -17.65 -15.58 17.57
C LEU A 350 -17.15 -16.09 18.92
N LYS A 351 -16.81 -17.37 18.95
CA LYS A 351 -16.14 -18.02 20.09
C LYS A 351 -14.64 -17.80 20.09
N GLY A 352 -14.03 -17.55 18.90
CA GLY A 352 -12.61 -17.35 18.77
C GLY A 352 -12.19 -16.90 17.36
N ILE A 353 -11.02 -16.26 17.31
CA ILE A 353 -10.37 -15.82 16.06
C ILE A 353 -8.97 -16.42 15.99
N LEU A 354 -8.69 -17.14 14.91
CA LEU A 354 -7.35 -17.60 14.57
C LEU A 354 -6.74 -16.63 13.54
N VAL A 355 -5.68 -15.94 13.89
CA VAL A 355 -4.93 -15.12 12.93
C VAL A 355 -3.82 -15.97 12.34
N ALA A 356 -3.88 -16.20 11.03
CA ALA A 356 -2.94 -17.05 10.31
C ALA A 356 -2.02 -16.20 9.43
N GLU A 357 -0.71 -16.32 9.67
CA GLU A 357 0.32 -15.49 9.04
C GLU A 357 1.57 -16.31 8.74
N ILE A 358 2.36 -15.89 7.74
CA ILE A 358 3.69 -16.49 7.50
C ILE A 358 4.76 -15.62 8.19
N ASN A 359 4.59 -15.42 9.48
CA ASN A 359 5.47 -14.68 10.38
C ASN A 359 5.22 -15.04 11.84
N ALA A 360 5.87 -14.33 12.78
CA ALA A 360 5.80 -14.59 14.22
C ALA A 360 4.60 -13.94 14.94
N GLY A 361 3.63 -13.40 14.19
CA GLY A 361 2.46 -12.72 14.75
C GLY A 361 2.62 -11.20 14.72
N MET A 362 2.29 -10.60 13.60
CA MET A 362 2.30 -9.14 13.40
C MET A 362 0.89 -8.59 13.22
N MET A 363 0.12 -9.10 12.26
CA MET A 363 -1.26 -8.67 12.04
C MET A 363 -2.17 -8.99 13.23
N ILE A 364 -1.86 -10.03 13.99
CA ILE A 364 -2.63 -10.36 15.21
C ILE A 364 -2.66 -9.18 16.19
N GLU A 365 -1.65 -8.31 16.23
CA GLU A 365 -1.68 -7.13 17.08
C GLU A 365 -2.80 -6.17 16.66
N ASP A 366 -2.96 -5.93 15.36
CA ASP A 366 -4.05 -5.09 14.83
C ASP A 366 -5.42 -5.73 15.04
N VAL A 367 -5.52 -7.06 14.87
CA VAL A 367 -6.76 -7.79 15.16
C VAL A 367 -7.14 -7.69 16.64
N ARG A 368 -6.18 -7.87 17.55
CA ARG A 368 -6.40 -7.72 18.99
C ARG A 368 -6.84 -6.31 19.37
N LEU A 369 -6.22 -5.29 18.77
CA LEU A 369 -6.62 -3.90 18.97
C LEU A 369 -8.05 -3.66 18.46
N ALA A 370 -8.40 -4.20 17.29
CA ALA A 370 -9.72 -4.04 16.70
C ALA A 370 -10.83 -4.66 17.56
N VAL A 371 -10.63 -5.87 18.08
CA VAL A 371 -11.65 -6.57 18.90
C VAL A 371 -11.65 -6.16 20.36
N ASP A 372 -10.61 -5.47 20.85
CA ASP A 372 -10.55 -4.88 22.20
C ASP A 372 -10.91 -5.89 23.33
N GLY A 373 -10.39 -7.09 23.22
CA GLY A 373 -10.61 -8.16 24.20
C GLY A 373 -12.00 -8.83 24.17
N ALA A 374 -12.87 -8.46 23.23
CA ALA A 374 -14.25 -9.01 23.16
C ALA A 374 -14.29 -10.51 22.80
N VAL A 375 -13.26 -11.03 22.13
CA VAL A 375 -13.14 -12.43 21.71
C VAL A 375 -11.70 -12.88 21.83
N LYS A 376 -11.49 -14.18 22.16
CA LYS A 376 -10.14 -14.77 22.21
C LYS A 376 -9.51 -14.75 20.82
N CYS A 377 -8.30 -14.17 20.68
CA CYS A 377 -7.49 -14.19 19.48
C CYS A 377 -6.24 -15.05 19.69
N ALA A 378 -6.11 -16.10 18.90
CA ALA A 378 -4.93 -16.96 18.84
C ALA A 378 -4.15 -16.71 17.56
N HIS A 379 -2.87 -17.01 17.55
CA HIS A 379 -1.97 -16.90 16.42
C HIS A 379 -1.53 -18.28 15.93
N TYR A 380 -1.55 -18.46 14.63
CA TYR A 380 -0.86 -19.56 13.97
C TYR A 380 0.09 -18.99 12.91
N GLY A 381 1.36 -19.36 12.96
CA GLY A 381 2.36 -18.88 12.01
C GLY A 381 3.48 -19.86 11.74
N ARG A 382 4.06 -19.73 10.55
CA ARG A 382 5.30 -20.41 10.15
C ARG A 382 6.37 -19.36 9.86
N LEU A 383 7.62 -19.72 10.08
CA LEU A 383 8.76 -18.79 10.02
C LEU A 383 9.81 -19.28 9.02
N GLY A 384 10.73 -18.38 8.65
CA GLY A 384 11.92 -18.71 7.87
C GLY A 384 11.65 -19.22 6.45
N GLY A 385 10.47 -18.87 5.88
CA GLY A 385 10.12 -19.29 4.53
C GLY A 385 9.36 -20.62 4.42
N ILE A 386 8.91 -21.17 5.55
CA ILE A 386 8.03 -22.33 5.57
C ILE A 386 6.59 -21.88 5.32
N VAL A 387 5.97 -22.41 4.26
CA VAL A 387 4.56 -22.17 3.96
C VAL A 387 3.70 -23.10 4.81
N PRO A 388 2.64 -22.61 5.48
CA PRO A 388 1.74 -23.46 6.27
C PRO A 388 0.95 -24.43 5.41
N GLU A 389 0.63 -25.58 5.99
CA GLU A 389 -0.29 -26.54 5.38
C GLU A 389 -1.72 -26.36 5.94
N PRO A 390 -2.78 -26.57 5.14
CA PRO A 390 -4.17 -26.41 5.60
C PRO A 390 -4.50 -27.26 6.84
N GLU A 391 -3.98 -28.49 6.89
CA GLU A 391 -4.18 -29.43 8.01
C GLU A 391 -3.56 -28.92 9.32
N GLU A 392 -2.40 -28.24 9.24
CA GLU A 392 -1.75 -27.62 10.39
C GLU A 392 -2.61 -26.49 10.97
N MET A 393 -3.23 -25.66 10.10
CA MET A 393 -4.16 -24.62 10.54
C MET A 393 -5.43 -25.21 11.17
N VAL A 394 -5.99 -26.32 10.63
CA VAL A 394 -7.12 -27.02 11.26
C VAL A 394 -6.75 -27.53 12.65
N LYS A 395 -5.55 -28.10 12.80
CA LYS A 395 -5.03 -28.55 14.08
C LYS A 395 -4.91 -27.38 15.07
N ALA A 396 -4.30 -26.28 14.66
CA ALA A 396 -4.15 -25.10 15.49
C ALA A 396 -5.53 -24.53 15.95
N LEU A 397 -6.52 -24.49 15.05
CA LEU A 397 -7.88 -24.07 15.38
C LEU A 397 -8.51 -24.94 16.47
N LYS A 398 -8.29 -26.27 16.42
CA LYS A 398 -8.78 -27.22 17.41
C LYS A 398 -8.06 -27.09 18.77
N GLU A 399 -6.74 -26.94 18.74
CA GLU A 399 -5.93 -26.83 19.96
C GLU A 399 -6.22 -25.54 20.71
N GLU A 400 -6.48 -24.43 19.98
CA GLU A 400 -6.75 -23.14 20.59
C GLU A 400 -8.16 -22.96 21.12
N PHE A 401 -9.18 -23.62 20.52
CA PHE A 401 -10.57 -23.29 20.80
C PHE A 401 -11.45 -24.49 21.19
N LYS A 402 -10.93 -25.70 21.13
CA LYS A 402 -11.58 -26.91 21.63
C LYS A 402 -10.85 -27.46 22.85
#